data_7f4b5fc380dac243ac1016c12cb9e9a9
#
_entry.id   7f4b5fc380dac243ac1016c12cb9e9a9
#
_cell.length_a   1.000
_cell.length_b   1.000
_cell.length_c   1.000
_cell.angle_alpha   90.00
_cell.angle_beta   90.00
_cell.angle_gamma   90.00
#
_symmetry.space_group_name_H-M   'P 1'
#
loop_
_entity.id
_entity.type
_entity.pdbx_description
1 polymer ?
#
loop_
_entity_poly.entity_id
_entity_poly.type
_entity_poly.pdbx_seq_one_letter_code
_entity_poly.pdbx_strand_id
1 'polypeptide(L)'
;MIGGQGIDTENEGKQLPENVLLEMYRMKTGALLEFCCRAGVIAAGGGADLQLAAGTYARKLGLAFQIIDDILDVTADEKLLGKPVGSDKESGKYTYAAVVGLDKARSEAAKLTEEAVRALSAFEDREFLEGLTRLLLERNY
;
A
#
# COMPACT_ATOMS: atom_id res chain seq x y z
N MET A 1 -11.41 -3.84 -5.23
CA MET A 1 -11.98 -2.79 -4.36
C MET A 1 -13.20 -3.27 -3.56
N ILE A 2 -14.34 -3.61 -4.16
CA ILE A 2 -15.58 -3.97 -3.43
C ILE A 2 -15.34 -5.10 -2.41
N GLY A 3 -14.71 -6.21 -2.81
CA GLY A 3 -14.44 -7.32 -1.90
C GLY A 3 -13.52 -6.95 -0.73
N GLY A 4 -12.50 -6.10 -0.96
CA GLY A 4 -11.62 -5.62 0.11
C GLY A 4 -12.37 -4.71 1.09
N GLN A 5 -13.26 -3.86 0.60
CA GLN A 5 -14.12 -3.03 1.46
C GLN A 5 -15.14 -3.89 2.23
N GLY A 6 -15.66 -4.96 1.61
CA GLY A 6 -16.53 -5.92 2.30
C GLY A 6 -15.83 -6.57 3.48
N ILE A 7 -14.61 -7.08 3.29
CA ILE A 7 -13.80 -7.67 4.38
C ILE A 7 -13.57 -6.64 5.50
N ASP A 8 -13.22 -5.41 5.16
CA ASP A 8 -12.99 -4.32 6.11
C ASP A 8 -14.24 -4.06 6.98
N THR A 9 -15.39 -3.88 6.33
CA THR A 9 -16.67 -3.57 7.01
C THR A 9 -17.20 -4.75 7.85
N GLU A 10 -17.13 -5.98 7.34
CA GLU A 10 -17.62 -7.18 8.04
C GLU A 10 -16.79 -7.55 9.27
N ASN A 11 -15.55 -7.06 9.32
CA ASN A 11 -14.61 -7.35 10.40
C ASN A 11 -14.26 -6.11 11.26
N GLU A 12 -15.04 -5.05 11.15
CA GLU A 12 -14.89 -3.89 12.03
C GLU A 12 -14.98 -4.32 13.50
N GLY A 13 -14.04 -3.87 14.33
CA GLY A 13 -13.91 -4.27 15.72
C GLY A 13 -13.32 -5.67 15.98
N LYS A 14 -12.89 -6.42 14.94
CA LYS A 14 -12.30 -7.75 15.10
C LYS A 14 -10.84 -7.75 14.68
N GLN A 15 -10.00 -8.41 15.46
CA GLN A 15 -8.62 -8.65 15.09
C GLN A 15 -8.54 -9.69 13.97
N LEU A 16 -8.02 -9.28 12.81
CA LEU A 16 -7.79 -10.16 11.68
C LEU A 16 -6.42 -10.82 11.76
N PRO A 17 -6.28 -12.08 11.29
CA PRO A 17 -4.97 -12.67 11.02
C PRO A 17 -4.18 -11.83 10.00
N GLU A 18 -2.83 -11.79 10.15
CA GLU A 18 -1.94 -11.01 9.29
C GLU A 18 -2.20 -11.24 7.79
N ASN A 19 -2.34 -12.49 7.38
CA ASN A 19 -2.58 -12.84 5.97
C ASN A 19 -3.92 -12.34 5.43
N VAL A 20 -4.97 -12.30 6.26
CA VAL A 20 -6.29 -11.79 5.87
C VAL A 20 -6.24 -10.27 5.74
N LEU A 21 -5.53 -9.59 6.64
CA LEU A 21 -5.34 -8.14 6.61
C LEU A 21 -4.57 -7.72 5.34
N LEU A 22 -3.48 -8.41 5.01
CA LEU A 22 -2.71 -8.14 3.79
C LEU A 22 -3.53 -8.38 2.52
N GLU A 23 -4.36 -9.43 2.49
CA GLU A 23 -5.25 -9.69 1.37
C GLU A 23 -6.34 -8.62 1.24
N MET A 24 -6.88 -8.15 2.35
CA MET A 24 -7.82 -7.03 2.38
C MET A 24 -7.19 -5.77 1.77
N TYR A 25 -5.95 -5.40 2.14
CA TYR A 25 -5.24 -4.26 1.57
C TYR A 25 -4.98 -4.43 0.07
N ARG A 26 -4.57 -5.64 -0.34
CA ARG A 26 -4.40 -5.98 -1.75
C ARG A 26 -5.69 -5.75 -2.54
N MET A 27 -6.82 -6.21 -2.04
CA MET A 27 -8.12 -6.08 -2.71
C MET A 27 -8.68 -4.66 -2.65
N LYS A 28 -8.52 -3.96 -1.52
CA LYS A 28 -9.10 -2.62 -1.30
C LYS A 28 -8.37 -1.56 -2.10
N THR A 29 -7.04 -1.55 -2.06
CA THR A 29 -6.17 -0.52 -2.66
C THR A 29 -5.35 -1.07 -3.82
N GLY A 30 -4.68 -2.21 -3.63
CA GLY A 30 -3.76 -2.77 -4.61
C GLY A 30 -4.40 -3.12 -5.95
N ALA A 31 -5.62 -3.65 -5.94
CA ALA A 31 -6.30 -4.09 -7.16
C ALA A 31 -6.55 -2.97 -8.18
N LEU A 32 -6.91 -1.77 -7.73
CA LEU A 32 -7.11 -0.62 -8.62
C LEU A 32 -5.78 -0.09 -9.15
N LEU A 33 -4.76 0.00 -8.30
CA LEU A 33 -3.41 0.41 -8.70
C LEU A 33 -2.85 -0.56 -9.74
N GLU A 34 -2.98 -1.88 -9.51
CA GLU A 34 -2.54 -2.90 -10.46
C GLU A 34 -3.26 -2.78 -11.80
N PHE A 35 -4.57 -2.58 -11.77
CA PHE A 35 -5.35 -2.37 -12.97
C PHE A 35 -4.86 -1.15 -13.75
N CYS A 36 -4.69 0.00 -13.10
CA CYS A 36 -4.27 1.24 -13.75
C CYS A 36 -2.88 1.12 -14.37
N CYS A 37 -1.91 0.57 -13.64
CA CYS A 37 -0.55 0.41 -14.14
C CYS A 37 -0.49 -0.56 -15.34
N ARG A 38 -1.17 -1.70 -15.26
CA ARG A 38 -1.22 -2.66 -16.37
C ARG A 38 -1.99 -2.12 -17.57
N ALA A 39 -3.10 -1.43 -17.36
CA ALA A 39 -3.88 -0.81 -18.42
C ALA A 39 -3.06 0.26 -19.17
N GLY A 40 -2.26 1.06 -18.46
CA GLY A 40 -1.34 2.02 -19.07
C GLY A 40 -0.32 1.35 -19.98
N VAL A 41 0.31 0.26 -19.52
CA VAL A 41 1.27 -0.51 -20.34
C VAL A 41 0.58 -1.12 -21.58
N ILE A 42 -0.62 -1.68 -21.43
CA ILE A 42 -1.40 -2.24 -22.54
C ILE A 42 -1.74 -1.13 -23.55
N ALA A 43 -2.22 0.02 -23.10
CA ALA A 43 -2.57 1.15 -23.95
C ALA A 43 -1.37 1.70 -24.73
N ALA A 44 -0.17 1.62 -24.16
CA ALA A 44 1.09 1.97 -24.81
C ALA A 44 1.66 0.86 -25.72
N GLY A 45 0.95 -0.28 -25.88
CA GLY A 45 1.42 -1.41 -26.70
C GLY A 45 2.52 -2.27 -26.04
N GLY A 46 2.71 -2.13 -24.72
CA GLY A 46 3.73 -2.88 -23.97
C GLY A 46 3.41 -4.37 -23.86
N GLY A 47 4.46 -5.19 -24.02
CA GLY A 47 4.39 -6.65 -23.99
C GLY A 47 4.08 -7.23 -22.59
N ALA A 48 3.95 -8.56 -22.53
CA ALA A 48 3.57 -9.30 -21.31
C ALA A 48 4.55 -9.06 -20.14
N ASP A 49 5.84 -8.96 -20.41
CA ASP A 49 6.87 -8.76 -19.39
C ASP A 49 6.74 -7.38 -18.71
N LEU A 50 6.47 -6.33 -19.50
CA LEU A 50 6.22 -4.99 -18.99
C LEU A 50 4.89 -4.94 -18.20
N GLN A 51 3.86 -5.64 -18.65
CA GLN A 51 2.60 -5.76 -17.91
C GLN A 51 2.80 -6.46 -16.57
N LEU A 52 3.64 -7.50 -16.52
CA LEU A 52 3.98 -8.20 -15.29
C LEU A 52 4.76 -7.29 -14.33
N ALA A 53 5.75 -6.57 -14.85
CA ALA A 53 6.54 -5.61 -14.07
C ALA A 53 5.66 -4.50 -13.50
N ALA A 54 4.79 -3.89 -14.31
CA ALA A 54 3.83 -2.87 -13.88
C ALA A 54 2.87 -3.39 -12.79
N GLY A 55 2.36 -4.62 -12.96
CA GLY A 55 1.51 -5.26 -11.95
C GLY A 55 2.26 -5.52 -10.65
N THR A 56 3.53 -5.95 -10.73
CA THR A 56 4.37 -6.18 -9.55
C THR A 56 4.65 -4.87 -8.82
N TYR A 57 5.05 -3.83 -9.54
CA TYR A 57 5.21 -2.48 -9.01
C TYR A 57 3.97 -2.03 -8.24
N ALA A 58 2.81 -2.05 -8.89
CA ALA A 58 1.57 -1.56 -8.31
C ALA A 58 1.11 -2.34 -7.07
N ARG A 59 1.26 -3.67 -7.06
CA ARG A 59 0.94 -4.49 -5.88
C ARG A 59 1.82 -4.14 -4.69
N LYS A 60 3.14 -3.99 -4.93
CA LYS A 60 4.10 -3.65 -3.86
C LYS A 60 3.89 -2.23 -3.34
N LEU A 61 3.69 -1.27 -4.23
CA LEU A 61 3.36 0.12 -3.89
C LEU A 61 2.08 0.21 -3.06
N GLY A 62 1.00 -0.45 -3.50
CA GLY A 62 -0.29 -0.40 -2.81
C GLY A 62 -0.26 -1.00 -1.41
N LEU A 63 0.50 -2.09 -1.23
CA LEU A 63 0.66 -2.72 0.08
C LEU A 63 1.54 -1.87 1.01
N ALA A 64 2.69 -1.36 0.52
CA ALA A 64 3.54 -0.44 1.27
C ALA A 64 2.77 0.82 1.70
N PHE A 65 1.97 1.39 0.80
CA PHE A 65 1.14 2.56 1.06
C PHE A 65 0.18 2.35 2.24
N GLN A 66 -0.52 1.20 2.28
CA GLN A 66 -1.45 0.88 3.36
C GLN A 66 -0.72 0.66 4.70
N ILE A 67 0.42 -0.03 4.68
CA ILE A 67 1.21 -0.24 5.91
C ILE A 67 1.76 1.10 6.45
N ILE A 68 2.20 1.99 5.56
CA ILE A 68 2.67 3.33 5.97
C ILE A 68 1.51 4.18 6.51
N ASP A 69 0.34 4.11 5.90
CA ASP A 69 -0.85 4.80 6.38
C ASP A 69 -1.21 4.36 7.80
N ASP A 70 -1.15 3.06 8.09
CA ASP A 70 -1.33 2.49 9.44
C ASP A 70 -0.26 2.97 10.44
N ILE A 71 1.01 3.04 10.00
CA ILE A 71 2.11 3.54 10.84
C ILE A 71 1.86 5.01 11.19
N LEU A 72 1.48 5.82 10.20
CA LEU A 72 1.21 7.24 10.39
C LEU A 72 0.01 7.49 11.31
N ASP A 73 -1.04 6.68 11.22
CA ASP A 73 -2.19 6.80 12.12
C ASP A 73 -1.82 6.64 13.60
N VAL A 74 -0.72 5.93 13.89
CA VAL A 74 -0.24 5.68 15.26
C VAL A 74 0.87 6.65 15.68
N THR A 75 1.65 7.19 14.74
CA THR A 75 2.92 7.88 15.05
C THR A 75 2.96 9.35 14.67
N ALA A 76 2.07 9.81 13.81
CA ALA A 76 2.11 11.18 13.32
C ALA A 76 1.51 12.20 14.31
N ASP A 77 1.87 13.48 14.16
CA ASP A 77 1.27 14.59 14.90
C ASP A 77 -0.10 14.93 14.28
N GLU A 78 -1.15 15.03 15.10
CA GLU A 78 -2.53 15.38 14.68
C GLU A 78 -2.59 16.65 13.84
N LYS A 79 -1.73 17.64 14.15
CA LYS A 79 -1.71 18.92 13.44
C LYS A 79 -1.20 18.79 12.00
N LEU A 80 -0.40 17.77 11.72
CA LEU A 80 0.19 17.51 10.41
C LEU A 80 -0.68 16.57 9.56
N LEU A 81 -1.36 15.61 10.21
CA LEU A 81 -2.26 14.66 9.52
C LEU A 81 -3.58 15.28 9.06
N GLY A 82 -4.03 16.37 9.71
CA GLY A 82 -5.36 16.95 9.45
C GLY A 82 -6.53 16.05 9.89
N LYS A 83 -6.25 14.93 10.56
CA LYS A 83 -7.21 14.02 11.22
C LYS A 83 -6.67 13.62 12.60
N PRO A 84 -7.52 13.20 13.58
CA PRO A 84 -7.07 12.69 14.87
C PRO A 84 -6.14 11.48 14.71
N VAL A 85 -5.07 11.44 15.49
CA VAL A 85 -4.19 10.26 15.60
C VAL A 85 -4.92 9.15 16.34
N GLY A 86 -4.75 7.90 15.89
CA GLY A 86 -5.45 6.77 16.49
C GLY A 86 -6.92 6.64 16.05
N SER A 87 -7.32 7.32 14.98
CA SER A 87 -8.68 7.27 14.45
C SER A 87 -9.11 5.84 14.08
N ASP A 88 -8.20 4.99 13.64
CA ASP A 88 -8.47 3.59 13.35
C ASP A 88 -8.71 2.78 14.63
N LYS A 89 -8.00 3.08 15.72
CA LYS A 89 -8.24 2.46 17.02
C LYS A 89 -9.58 2.89 17.61
N GLU A 90 -9.95 4.17 17.50
CA GLU A 90 -11.25 4.68 17.96
C GLU A 90 -12.41 4.09 17.16
N SER A 91 -12.22 3.85 15.85
CA SER A 91 -13.18 3.16 14.98
C SER A 91 -13.12 1.63 15.11
N GLY A 92 -12.34 1.08 16.03
CA GLY A 92 -12.25 -0.36 16.29
C GLY A 92 -11.51 -1.15 15.20
N LYS A 93 -10.73 -0.48 14.34
CA LYS A 93 -9.95 -1.14 13.28
C LYS A 93 -8.64 -1.66 13.82
N TYR A 94 -8.32 -2.88 13.45
CA TYR A 94 -7.02 -3.49 13.72
C TYR A 94 -6.11 -3.31 12.51
N THR A 95 -5.16 -2.37 12.64
CA THR A 95 -4.19 -2.04 11.60
C THR A 95 -3.04 -3.06 11.55
N TYR A 96 -2.30 -3.11 10.45
CA TYR A 96 -1.12 -3.96 10.32
C TYR A 96 -0.10 -3.67 11.42
N ALA A 97 0.16 -2.39 11.70
CA ALA A 97 1.06 -1.98 12.77
C ALA A 97 0.61 -2.44 14.17
N ALA A 98 -0.69 -2.48 14.42
CA ALA A 98 -1.25 -3.01 15.68
C ALA A 98 -1.09 -4.54 15.81
N VAL A 99 -1.16 -5.27 14.70
CA VAL A 99 -1.06 -6.75 14.68
C VAL A 99 0.39 -7.22 14.81
N VAL A 100 1.33 -6.60 14.08
CA VAL A 100 2.73 -7.09 14.00
C VAL A 100 3.72 -6.26 14.81
N GLY A 101 3.33 -5.09 15.28
CA GLY A 101 4.20 -4.10 15.92
C GLY A 101 4.85 -3.13 14.94
N LEU A 102 5.17 -1.91 15.42
CA LEU A 102 5.69 -0.81 14.58
C LEU A 102 7.00 -1.14 13.88
N ASP A 103 7.95 -1.79 14.56
CA ASP A 103 9.26 -2.08 13.97
C ASP A 103 9.15 -3.07 12.80
N LYS A 104 8.34 -4.11 12.94
CA LYS A 104 8.07 -5.07 11.86
C LYS A 104 7.33 -4.39 10.71
N ALA A 105 6.34 -3.54 11.01
CA ALA A 105 5.58 -2.80 10.01
C ALA A 105 6.49 -1.88 9.20
N ARG A 106 7.40 -1.13 9.85
CA ARG A 106 8.38 -0.27 9.18
C ARG A 106 9.34 -1.06 8.28
N SER A 107 9.85 -2.19 8.79
CA SER A 107 10.75 -3.06 8.02
C SER A 107 10.05 -3.63 6.78
N GLU A 108 8.80 -4.08 6.90
CA GLU A 108 8.06 -4.63 5.77
C GLU A 108 7.69 -3.53 4.75
N ALA A 109 7.30 -2.34 5.21
CA ALA A 109 7.04 -1.19 4.33
C ALA A 109 8.29 -0.81 3.53
N ALA A 110 9.46 -0.72 4.16
CA ALA A 110 10.72 -0.42 3.50
C ALA A 110 11.08 -1.48 2.44
N LYS A 111 10.97 -2.75 2.79
CA LYS A 111 11.20 -3.88 1.86
C LYS A 111 10.27 -3.83 0.65
N LEU A 112 8.97 -3.61 0.87
CA LEU A 112 7.98 -3.51 -0.20
C LEU A 112 8.24 -2.30 -1.11
N THR A 113 8.71 -1.18 -0.54
CA THR A 113 9.13 0.02 -1.29
C THR A 113 10.29 -0.30 -2.22
N GLU A 114 11.33 -0.95 -1.71
CA GLU A 114 12.46 -1.37 -2.54
C GLU A 114 12.06 -2.36 -3.63
N GLU A 115 11.17 -3.30 -3.32
CA GLU A 115 10.65 -4.26 -4.31
C GLU A 115 9.82 -3.57 -5.39
N ALA A 116 9.03 -2.55 -5.04
CA ALA A 116 8.30 -1.73 -5.99
C ALA A 116 9.26 -0.99 -6.93
N VAL A 117 10.22 -0.25 -6.40
CA VAL A 117 11.24 0.47 -7.21
C VAL A 117 12.01 -0.50 -8.10
N ARG A 118 12.40 -1.67 -7.58
CA ARG A 118 13.10 -2.69 -8.37
C ARG A 118 12.27 -3.20 -9.55
N ALA A 119 10.95 -3.33 -9.40
CA ALA A 119 10.08 -3.74 -10.50
C ALA A 119 10.06 -2.73 -11.65
N LEU A 120 10.34 -1.44 -11.40
CA LEU A 120 10.44 -0.40 -12.41
C LEU A 120 11.70 -0.54 -13.30
N SER A 121 12.69 -1.36 -12.94
CA SER A 121 13.89 -1.57 -13.73
C SER A 121 13.63 -2.17 -15.13
N ALA A 122 12.44 -2.72 -15.36
CA ALA A 122 12.00 -3.19 -16.66
C ALA A 122 11.64 -2.04 -17.65
N PHE A 123 11.52 -0.81 -17.16
CA PHE A 123 11.16 0.37 -17.96
C PHE A 123 12.39 1.25 -18.18
N GLU A 124 12.53 1.78 -19.40
CA GLU A 124 13.62 2.71 -19.74
C GLU A 124 13.44 4.06 -19.04
N ASP A 125 12.25 4.65 -19.15
CA ASP A 125 11.87 5.90 -18.47
C ASP A 125 11.05 5.59 -17.22
N ARG A 126 11.71 5.65 -16.07
CA ARG A 126 11.12 5.30 -14.77
C ARG A 126 11.24 6.38 -13.70
N GLU A 127 11.96 7.45 -13.98
CA GLU A 127 12.30 8.49 -12.99
C GLU A 127 11.03 9.09 -12.36
N PHE A 128 10.00 9.33 -13.14
CA PHE A 128 8.74 9.85 -12.64
C PHE A 128 8.09 8.90 -11.61
N LEU A 129 8.00 7.60 -11.93
CA LEU A 129 7.38 6.62 -11.04
C LEU A 129 8.24 6.34 -9.80
N GLU A 130 9.56 6.36 -9.92
CA GLU A 130 10.47 6.27 -8.77
C GLU A 130 10.28 7.49 -7.84
N GLY A 131 10.25 8.71 -8.40
CA GLY A 131 10.00 9.93 -7.64
C GLY A 131 8.63 9.93 -6.97
N LEU A 132 7.58 9.52 -7.68
CA LEU A 132 6.23 9.37 -7.13
C LEU A 132 6.20 8.34 -5.99
N THR A 133 6.86 7.19 -6.15
CA THR A 133 6.97 6.16 -5.13
C THR A 133 7.58 6.72 -3.85
N ARG A 134 8.71 7.42 -3.95
CA ARG A 134 9.36 8.07 -2.81
C ARG A 134 8.44 9.09 -2.15
N LEU A 135 7.84 9.98 -2.94
CA LEU A 135 6.91 11.00 -2.43
C LEU A 135 5.74 10.38 -1.64
N LEU A 136 5.20 9.25 -2.11
CA LEU A 136 4.05 8.59 -1.48
C LEU A 136 4.42 7.78 -0.23
N LEU A 137 5.62 7.22 -0.20
CA LEU A 137 6.04 6.26 0.83
C LEU A 137 7.01 6.84 1.86
N GLU A 138 7.73 7.93 1.54
CA GLU A 138 8.63 8.64 2.45
C GLU A 138 7.95 9.83 3.16
N ARG A 139 6.62 9.77 3.28
CA ARG A 139 5.86 10.80 4.00
C ARG A 139 6.25 10.81 5.48
N ASN A 140 6.97 11.85 5.89
CA ASN A 140 7.23 12.19 7.28
C ASN A 140 6.27 13.33 7.67
N TYR A 141 5.24 13.00 8.38
CA TYR A 141 4.36 13.99 8.99
C TYR A 141 4.69 14.13 10.47
#